data_40d81778e30a84b8e65d7171bbe2f7e5
#
_entry.id   40d81778e30a84b8e65d7171bbe2f7e5
#
_cell.length_a   1.000
_cell.length_b   1.000
_cell.length_c   1.000
_cell.angle_alpha   90.00
_cell.angle_beta   90.00
_cell.angle_gamma   90.00
#
_symmetry.space_group_name_H-M   'P 1'
#
loop_
_entity.id
_entity.type
_entity.pdbx_description
1 polymer ?
#
loop_
_entity_poly.entity_id
_entity_poly.type
_entity_poly.pdbx_seq_one_letter_code
_entity_poly.pdbx_strand_id
1 'polypeptide(L)'
;YGAAPGGGHYSPADQLTRDNVHALAQAWVYRSGDMREAGPGEVGGQKLPMLPGSSWQMTPILVGDTLYGCSAFNRLFALDPSTGTEKWSYDPGVDISKEIMVNCRGVSSWQSPVPTGASCDHRIVTGTLDGRLVAVDARDGKPCADFGDNGQVSLREGLGEFAEQEYSVTSPPAILGDRIITGAMVLDRTHNHMPSGVVRAYNVR
;
A
#
# COMPACT_ATOMS: atom_id res chain seq x y z
N TYR A 1 11.29 6.29 1.44
CA TYR A 1 12.04 5.09 1.09
C TYR A 1 13.44 5.51 0.66
N GLY A 2 14.47 5.10 1.37
CA GLY A 2 15.85 5.49 1.06
C GLY A 2 16.39 6.69 1.85
N ALA A 3 15.62 7.26 2.76
CA ALA A 3 15.95 8.26 3.79
C ALA A 3 16.47 9.64 3.29
N ALA A 4 17.15 9.70 2.14
CA ALA A 4 17.69 10.95 1.60
C ALA A 4 17.69 10.93 0.06
N PRO A 5 17.78 12.10 -0.61
CA PRO A 5 18.08 12.17 -2.03
C PRO A 5 19.35 11.35 -2.34
N GLY A 6 19.24 10.36 -3.19
CA GLY A 6 20.34 9.43 -3.49
C GLY A 6 20.15 8.02 -2.89
N GLY A 7 19.12 7.77 -2.10
CA GLY A 7 18.73 6.43 -1.65
C GLY A 7 19.73 5.73 -0.73
N GLY A 8 20.46 6.48 0.07
CA GLY A 8 21.57 5.96 0.90
C GLY A 8 21.15 5.07 2.08
N HIS A 9 19.87 4.94 2.38
CA HIS A 9 19.32 4.18 3.53
C HIS A 9 19.94 4.56 4.89
N TYR A 10 20.58 5.71 4.96
CA TYR A 10 21.22 6.20 6.18
C TYR A 10 20.19 6.90 7.08
N SER A 11 20.19 6.55 8.35
CA SER A 11 19.44 7.24 9.41
C SER A 11 20.43 7.98 10.30
N PRO A 12 20.22 9.28 10.59
CA PRO A 12 21.03 10.03 11.57
C PRO A 12 20.66 9.68 13.03
N ALA A 13 19.68 8.81 13.26
CA ALA A 13 19.31 8.37 14.60
C ALA A 13 20.46 7.57 15.22
N ASP A 14 20.91 8.00 16.40
CA ASP A 14 22.07 7.47 17.13
C ASP A 14 21.71 6.78 18.45
N GLN A 15 20.41 6.64 18.74
CA GLN A 15 19.91 5.99 19.95
C GLN A 15 20.23 4.49 19.99
N LEU A 16 20.35 3.86 18.81
CA LEU A 16 20.75 2.46 18.68
C LEU A 16 22.19 2.42 18.18
N THR A 17 23.05 1.78 18.98
CA THR A 17 24.46 1.63 18.71
C THR A 17 24.86 0.16 18.74
N ARG A 18 26.10 -0.15 18.36
CA ARG A 18 26.65 -1.50 18.50
C ARG A 18 26.67 -1.98 19.95
N ASP A 19 26.78 -1.04 20.89
CA ASP A 19 26.93 -1.37 22.32
C ASP A 19 25.60 -1.60 23.02
N ASN A 20 24.45 -1.14 22.46
CA ASN A 20 23.15 -1.29 23.08
C ASN A 20 22.11 -2.07 22.25
N VAL A 21 22.40 -2.40 20.98
CA VAL A 21 21.46 -3.14 20.12
C VAL A 21 21.03 -4.49 20.70
N HIS A 22 21.88 -5.13 21.50
CA HIS A 22 21.56 -6.40 22.17
C HIS A 22 20.51 -6.27 23.30
N ALA A 23 20.26 -5.04 23.76
CA ALA A 23 19.24 -4.75 24.78
C ALA A 23 17.86 -4.47 24.21
N LEU A 24 17.69 -4.52 22.89
CA LEU A 24 16.38 -4.35 22.26
C LEU A 24 15.42 -5.45 22.71
N ALA A 25 14.23 -5.02 23.12
CA ALA A 25 13.11 -5.91 23.43
C ALA A 25 11.91 -5.57 22.55
N GLN A 26 11.09 -6.58 22.26
CA GLN A 26 9.85 -6.38 21.54
C GLN A 26 8.87 -5.57 22.41
N ALA A 27 8.48 -4.36 21.93
CA ALA A 27 7.55 -3.51 22.65
C ALA A 27 6.10 -3.99 22.48
N TRP A 28 5.72 -4.35 21.26
CA TRP A 28 4.35 -4.81 20.93
C TRP A 28 4.35 -5.61 19.61
N VAL A 29 3.21 -6.21 19.31
CA VAL A 29 2.93 -6.90 18.03
C VAL A 29 1.55 -6.48 17.54
N TYR A 30 1.48 -6.03 16.30
CA TYR A 30 0.22 -5.85 15.59
C TYR A 30 -0.06 -7.05 14.70
N ARG A 31 -1.29 -7.55 14.73
CA ARG A 31 -1.77 -8.65 13.87
C ARG A 31 -2.98 -8.19 13.10
N SER A 32 -2.84 -7.99 11.78
CA SER A 32 -3.95 -7.58 10.91
C SER A 32 -5.04 -8.66 10.74
N GLY A 33 -4.69 -9.91 10.98
CA GLY A 33 -5.57 -11.07 10.70
C GLY A 33 -5.58 -11.50 9.23
N ASP A 34 -4.99 -10.71 8.34
CA ASP A 34 -5.02 -10.95 6.89
C ASP A 34 -3.95 -11.98 6.50
N MET A 35 -4.38 -13.22 6.34
CA MET A 35 -3.49 -14.31 5.96
C MET A 35 -4.18 -15.25 4.96
N ARG A 36 -3.46 -15.59 3.89
CA ARG A 36 -3.78 -16.69 2.97
C ARG A 36 -2.67 -17.73 3.06
N GLU A 37 -3.04 -18.97 3.35
CA GLU A 37 -2.12 -20.10 3.34
C GLU A 37 -1.68 -20.43 1.90
N ALA A 38 -0.45 -20.90 1.73
CA ALA A 38 0.00 -21.46 0.47
C ALA A 38 -0.64 -22.83 0.23
N GLY A 39 -1.06 -23.08 -1.00
CA GLY A 39 -1.68 -24.38 -1.31
C GLY A 39 -2.34 -24.42 -2.69
N PRO A 40 -3.00 -25.54 -3.04
CA PRO A 40 -3.79 -25.61 -4.26
C PRO A 40 -4.91 -24.59 -4.27
N GLY A 41 -5.18 -24.01 -5.43
CA GLY A 41 -6.23 -22.99 -5.53
C GLY A 41 -6.61 -22.71 -6.98
N GLU A 42 -7.51 -21.74 -7.16
CA GLU A 42 -7.97 -21.30 -8.47
C GLU A 42 -7.96 -19.77 -8.55
N VAL A 43 -7.47 -19.23 -9.65
CA VAL A 43 -7.47 -17.80 -9.94
C VAL A 43 -7.91 -17.59 -11.38
N GLY A 44 -8.92 -16.74 -11.61
CA GLY A 44 -9.43 -16.44 -12.95
C GLY A 44 -9.94 -17.69 -13.71
N GLY A 45 -10.46 -18.71 -13.02
CA GLY A 45 -10.90 -19.96 -13.61
C GLY A 45 -9.77 -20.96 -13.89
N GLN A 46 -8.52 -20.60 -13.64
CA GLN A 46 -7.37 -21.48 -13.80
C GLN A 46 -7.01 -22.16 -12.47
N LYS A 47 -7.06 -23.49 -12.44
CA LYS A 47 -6.59 -24.27 -11.30
C LYS A 47 -5.05 -24.26 -11.24
N LEU A 48 -4.53 -23.89 -10.11
CA LEU A 48 -3.09 -23.86 -9.83
C LEU A 48 -2.75 -24.91 -8.76
N PRO A 49 -1.73 -25.75 -8.98
CA PRO A 49 -1.32 -26.74 -7.98
C PRO A 49 -0.77 -26.08 -6.71
N MET A 50 -0.29 -24.85 -6.83
CA MET A 50 0.24 -24.07 -5.73
C MET A 50 0.00 -22.58 -5.96
N LEU A 51 -0.85 -21.99 -5.12
CA LEU A 51 -0.95 -20.54 -4.94
C LEU A 51 0.00 -20.13 -3.81
N PRO A 52 0.79 -19.06 -3.98
CA PRO A 52 1.59 -18.51 -2.89
C PRO A 52 0.70 -18.07 -1.73
N GLY A 53 1.17 -18.25 -0.51
CA GLY A 53 0.58 -17.62 0.66
C GLY A 53 0.67 -16.09 0.57
N SER A 54 -0.10 -15.39 1.40
CA SER A 54 0.07 -13.94 1.56
C SER A 54 1.44 -13.63 2.16
N SER A 55 2.01 -12.50 1.77
CA SER A 55 3.34 -12.09 2.21
C SER A 55 3.29 -10.72 2.88
N TRP A 56 3.77 -10.64 4.11
CA TRP A 56 3.95 -9.39 4.82
C TRP A 56 5.24 -8.72 4.36
N GLN A 57 5.14 -7.77 3.41
CA GLN A 57 6.28 -7.07 2.81
C GLN A 57 6.25 -5.55 3.08
N MET A 58 5.32 -5.10 3.90
CA MET A 58 5.05 -3.70 4.18
C MET A 58 6.19 -3.05 4.96
N THR A 59 6.60 -1.86 4.49
CA THR A 59 7.41 -0.92 5.26
C THR A 59 6.50 0.18 5.78
N PRO A 60 6.30 0.31 7.11
CA PRO A 60 5.46 1.36 7.67
C PRO A 60 6.10 2.74 7.51
N ILE A 61 5.26 3.77 7.49
CA ILE A 61 5.71 5.17 7.57
C ILE A 61 5.24 5.79 8.88
N LEU A 62 6.11 6.54 9.52
CA LEU A 62 5.77 7.35 10.70
C LEU A 62 5.56 8.79 10.26
N VAL A 63 4.37 9.33 10.47
CA VAL A 63 4.05 10.73 10.21
C VAL A 63 3.41 11.33 11.45
N GLY A 64 4.05 12.33 12.01
CA GLY A 64 3.68 12.86 13.33
C GLY A 64 3.80 11.77 14.40
N ASP A 65 2.70 11.53 15.08
CA ASP A 65 2.54 10.55 16.17
C ASP A 65 1.82 9.25 15.72
N THR A 66 1.79 8.98 14.42
CA THR A 66 1.01 7.86 13.89
C THR A 66 1.83 7.04 12.89
N LEU A 67 1.80 5.73 13.08
CA LEU A 67 2.40 4.75 12.19
C LEU A 67 1.35 4.24 11.22
N TYR A 68 1.58 4.43 9.92
CA TYR A 68 0.69 4.00 8.86
C TYR A 68 1.26 2.83 8.08
N GLY A 69 0.39 1.95 7.64
CA GLY A 69 0.77 0.81 6.83
C GLY A 69 -0.41 0.16 6.12
N CYS A 70 -0.12 -0.95 5.45
CA CYS A 70 -1.11 -1.79 4.79
C CYS A 70 -0.88 -3.27 5.09
N SER A 71 -1.94 -4.03 5.21
CA SER A 71 -1.88 -5.49 5.30
C SER A 71 -1.63 -6.14 3.93
N ALA A 72 -1.38 -7.43 3.92
CA ALA A 72 -1.25 -8.21 2.69
C ALA A 72 -2.51 -8.14 1.81
N PHE A 73 -3.70 -7.96 2.40
CA PHE A 73 -4.99 -7.83 1.69
C PHE A 73 -5.32 -6.38 1.28
N ASN A 74 -4.33 -5.48 1.35
CA ASN A 74 -4.45 -4.05 1.08
C ASN A 74 -5.32 -3.27 2.09
N ARG A 75 -5.66 -3.82 3.24
CA ARG A 75 -6.29 -3.06 4.31
C ARG A 75 -5.29 -2.03 4.83
N LEU A 76 -5.66 -0.74 4.82
CA LEU A 76 -4.86 0.31 5.41
C LEU A 76 -5.13 0.37 6.92
N PHE A 77 -4.12 0.75 7.68
CA PHE A 77 -4.26 0.93 9.12
C PHE A 77 -3.36 2.06 9.63
N ALA A 78 -3.77 2.63 10.76
CA ALA A 78 -3.01 3.57 11.55
C ALA A 78 -2.86 3.06 12.98
N LEU A 79 -1.63 3.08 13.50
CA LEU A 79 -1.31 2.59 14.83
C LEU A 79 -0.68 3.71 15.67
N ASP A 80 -0.88 3.62 16.97
CA ASP A 80 -0.05 4.30 17.93
C ASP A 80 1.35 3.66 17.95
N PRO A 81 2.43 4.41 17.66
CA PRO A 81 3.76 3.83 17.54
C PRO A 81 4.32 3.33 18.88
N SER A 82 3.81 3.81 20.01
CA SER A 82 4.30 3.44 21.34
C SER A 82 3.66 2.17 21.86
N THR A 83 2.40 1.91 21.50
CA THR A 83 1.60 0.82 22.04
C THR A 83 1.21 -0.24 21.02
N GLY A 84 1.28 0.08 19.70
CA GLY A 84 0.76 -0.77 18.65
C GLY A 84 -0.77 -0.80 18.55
N THR A 85 -1.46 0.05 19.33
CA THR A 85 -2.92 0.12 19.32
C THR A 85 -3.42 0.69 17.98
N GLU A 86 -4.40 0.01 17.37
CA GLU A 86 -5.03 0.48 16.15
C GLU A 86 -5.87 1.73 16.44
N LYS A 87 -5.55 2.84 15.74
CA LYS A 87 -6.34 4.08 15.76
C LYS A 87 -7.52 3.98 14.80
N TRP A 88 -7.29 3.40 13.62
CA TRP A 88 -8.29 3.10 12.61
C TRP A 88 -7.76 2.07 11.61
N SER A 89 -8.69 1.41 10.91
CA SER A 89 -8.41 0.62 9.72
C SER A 89 -9.45 0.88 8.63
N TYR A 90 -9.04 0.72 7.38
CA TYR A 90 -9.88 0.85 6.20
C TYR A 90 -9.65 -0.33 5.26
N ASP A 91 -10.73 -1.01 4.89
CA ASP A 91 -10.70 -2.11 3.93
C ASP A 91 -11.20 -1.62 2.56
N PRO A 92 -10.35 -1.60 1.52
CA PRO A 92 -10.76 -1.23 0.17
C PRO A 92 -11.59 -2.32 -0.54
N GLY A 93 -11.83 -3.46 0.09
CA GLY A 93 -12.65 -4.55 -0.46
C GLY A 93 -12.00 -5.26 -1.65
N VAL A 94 -10.70 -5.51 -1.62
CA VAL A 94 -10.00 -6.27 -2.67
C VAL A 94 -10.40 -7.74 -2.61
N ASP A 95 -10.88 -8.29 -3.73
CA ASP A 95 -11.16 -9.73 -3.86
C ASP A 95 -9.86 -10.51 -4.09
N ILE A 96 -9.22 -10.92 -3.00
CA ILE A 96 -7.95 -11.65 -3.03
C ILE A 96 -8.04 -13.05 -3.67
N SER A 97 -9.26 -13.58 -3.87
CA SER A 97 -9.44 -14.86 -4.56
C SER A 97 -9.07 -14.79 -6.04
N LYS A 98 -9.05 -13.58 -6.60
CA LYS A 98 -8.64 -13.30 -7.97
C LYS A 98 -7.16 -12.97 -8.13
N GLU A 99 -6.39 -12.96 -7.04
CA GLU A 99 -5.01 -12.52 -7.03
C GLU A 99 -4.03 -13.68 -6.81
N ILE A 100 -3.02 -13.77 -7.68
CA ILE A 100 -1.95 -14.77 -7.54
C ILE A 100 -1.02 -14.38 -6.39
N MET A 101 -0.55 -13.15 -6.38
CA MET A 101 0.37 -12.63 -5.36
C MET A 101 -0.36 -11.68 -4.43
N VAL A 102 -0.46 -12.03 -3.17
CA VAL A 102 -1.17 -11.24 -2.15
C VAL A 102 -0.16 -10.59 -1.22
N ASN A 103 0.12 -9.32 -1.47
CA ASN A 103 0.99 -8.48 -0.66
C ASN A 103 0.68 -6.98 -0.81
N CYS A 104 1.12 -6.20 0.15
CA CYS A 104 1.26 -4.75 0.07
C CYS A 104 2.64 -4.38 0.59
N ARG A 105 3.33 -3.44 -0.08
CA ARG A 105 4.69 -3.04 0.32
C ARG A 105 4.73 -1.72 1.07
N GLY A 106 3.61 -1.00 1.17
CA GLY A 106 3.53 0.21 1.95
C GLY A 106 2.51 1.21 1.43
N VAL A 107 2.47 2.32 2.11
CA VAL A 107 1.60 3.45 1.83
C VAL A 107 2.43 4.72 1.66
N SER A 108 1.84 5.77 1.09
CA SER A 108 2.45 7.08 0.99
C SER A 108 1.57 8.12 1.67
N SER A 109 2.19 9.20 2.14
CA SER A 109 1.51 10.29 2.80
C SER A 109 1.61 11.55 1.96
N TRP A 110 0.52 12.27 1.83
CA TRP A 110 0.46 13.63 1.31
C TRP A 110 -0.23 14.53 2.33
N GLN A 111 0.32 15.71 2.52
CA GLN A 111 -0.27 16.74 3.36
C GLN A 111 -0.45 18.03 2.55
N SER A 112 -1.61 18.67 2.71
CA SER A 112 -1.89 19.97 2.09
C SER A 112 -0.82 20.98 2.49
N PRO A 113 -0.22 21.70 1.53
CA PRO A 113 0.73 22.78 1.84
C PRO A 113 0.06 23.93 2.60
N VAL A 114 -1.26 24.04 2.52
CA VAL A 114 -2.07 25.01 3.28
C VAL A 114 -3.17 24.23 4.00
N PRO A 115 -2.89 23.68 5.20
CA PRO A 115 -3.89 22.95 5.96
C PRO A 115 -5.00 23.89 6.42
N THR A 116 -6.25 23.48 6.19
CA THR A 116 -7.45 24.22 6.61
C THR A 116 -8.14 23.56 7.82
N GLY A 117 -7.69 22.37 8.19
CA GLY A 117 -8.35 21.50 9.18
C GLY A 117 -9.51 20.70 8.58
N ALA A 118 -9.77 20.84 7.28
CA ALA A 118 -10.78 20.06 6.58
C ALA A 118 -10.42 18.57 6.49
N SER A 119 -11.41 17.75 6.17
CA SER A 119 -11.19 16.36 5.85
C SER A 119 -10.25 16.24 4.65
N CYS A 120 -9.35 15.24 4.71
CA CYS A 120 -8.38 14.96 3.66
C CYS A 120 -7.33 16.06 3.36
N ASP A 121 -7.13 16.99 4.27
CA ASP A 121 -5.95 17.86 4.25
C ASP A 121 -4.64 17.06 4.45
N HIS A 122 -4.75 15.89 5.07
CA HIS A 122 -3.69 14.89 5.17
C HIS A 122 -4.24 13.55 4.70
N ARG A 123 -3.59 12.95 3.69
CA ARG A 123 -4.04 11.72 3.02
C ARG A 123 -3.01 10.62 3.15
N ILE A 124 -3.50 9.40 3.34
CA ILE A 124 -2.74 8.19 3.15
C ILE A 124 -3.20 7.56 1.85
N VAL A 125 -2.24 7.25 0.98
CA VAL A 125 -2.48 6.76 -0.37
C VAL A 125 -1.79 5.43 -0.58
N THR A 126 -2.46 4.49 -1.22
CA THR A 126 -1.88 3.22 -1.64
C THR A 126 -2.42 2.77 -2.99
N GLY A 127 -1.67 1.93 -3.69
CA GLY A 127 -2.18 1.12 -4.78
C GLY A 127 -2.73 -0.20 -4.27
N THR A 128 -3.69 -0.78 -4.97
CA THR A 128 -4.30 -2.06 -4.62
C THR A 128 -4.00 -3.15 -5.62
N LEU A 129 -4.17 -4.41 -5.20
CA LEU A 129 -3.94 -5.57 -6.07
C LEU A 129 -4.90 -5.62 -7.26
N ASP A 130 -6.13 -5.14 -7.09
CA ASP A 130 -7.13 -5.05 -8.16
C ASP A 130 -6.95 -3.83 -9.08
N GLY A 131 -5.82 -3.10 -8.96
CA GLY A 131 -5.45 -2.02 -9.87
C GLY A 131 -6.19 -0.71 -9.63
N ARG A 132 -6.42 -0.33 -8.38
CA ARG A 132 -6.91 1.00 -7.98
C ARG A 132 -5.83 1.80 -7.25
N LEU A 133 -5.94 3.12 -7.27
CA LEU A 133 -5.39 4.00 -6.24
C LEU A 133 -6.49 4.33 -5.24
N VAL A 134 -6.14 4.29 -3.97
CA VAL A 134 -7.05 4.60 -2.86
C VAL A 134 -6.43 5.69 -2.00
N ALA A 135 -7.22 6.71 -1.64
CA ALA A 135 -6.83 7.79 -0.75
C ALA A 135 -7.82 7.91 0.41
N VAL A 136 -7.30 7.89 1.63
CA VAL A 136 -8.07 8.04 2.87
C VAL A 136 -7.55 9.19 3.72
N ASP A 137 -8.42 9.79 4.53
CA ASP A 137 -8.03 10.77 5.53
C ASP A 137 -7.10 10.12 6.58
N ALA A 138 -5.96 10.72 6.80
CA ALA A 138 -4.97 10.19 7.75
C ALA A 138 -5.46 10.17 9.20
N ARG A 139 -6.49 10.98 9.55
CA ARG A 139 -7.00 11.10 10.92
C ARG A 139 -7.92 9.95 11.31
N ASP A 140 -8.79 9.52 10.37
CA ASP A 140 -9.88 8.61 10.69
C ASP A 140 -10.08 7.46 9.68
N GLY A 141 -9.24 7.40 8.64
CA GLY A 141 -9.28 6.33 7.63
C GLY A 141 -10.46 6.41 6.65
N LYS A 142 -11.27 7.48 6.68
CA LYS A 142 -12.39 7.61 5.75
C LYS A 142 -11.91 7.94 4.33
N PRO A 143 -12.58 7.43 3.30
CA PRO A 143 -12.25 7.76 1.91
C PRO A 143 -12.30 9.27 1.66
N CYS A 144 -11.32 9.78 0.91
CA CYS A 144 -11.27 11.17 0.48
C CYS A 144 -12.21 11.38 -0.71
N ALA A 145 -13.45 11.81 -0.45
CA ALA A 145 -14.53 11.89 -1.44
C ALA A 145 -14.20 12.78 -2.66
N ASP A 146 -13.25 13.70 -2.52
CA ASP A 146 -12.75 14.57 -3.58
C ASP A 146 -11.64 13.93 -4.44
N PHE A 147 -11.24 12.68 -4.16
CA PHE A 147 -10.28 11.93 -4.94
C PHE A 147 -10.99 10.87 -5.79
N GLY A 148 -11.05 11.10 -7.10
CA GLY A 148 -11.70 10.20 -8.05
C GLY A 148 -13.16 9.92 -7.69
N ASP A 149 -13.53 8.65 -7.71
CA ASP A 149 -14.86 8.19 -7.27
C ASP A 149 -14.79 7.77 -5.80
N ASN A 150 -15.22 8.69 -4.93
CA ASN A 150 -15.30 8.46 -3.48
C ASN A 150 -14.00 7.89 -2.86
N GLY A 151 -12.87 8.52 -3.18
CA GLY A 151 -11.55 8.14 -2.63
C GLY A 151 -10.80 7.12 -3.46
N GLN A 152 -11.22 6.83 -4.68
CA GLN A 152 -10.62 5.80 -5.52
C GLN A 152 -10.50 6.23 -6.98
N VAL A 153 -9.45 5.75 -7.64
CA VAL A 153 -9.22 5.90 -9.09
C VAL A 153 -8.85 4.56 -9.68
N SER A 154 -9.50 4.14 -10.76
CA SER A 154 -9.11 2.95 -11.51
C SER A 154 -7.83 3.21 -12.31
N LEU A 155 -6.84 2.34 -12.13
CA LEU A 155 -5.60 2.35 -12.92
C LEU A 155 -5.71 1.48 -14.17
N ARG A 156 -6.81 0.76 -14.33
CA ARG A 156 -7.06 -0.16 -15.46
C ARG A 156 -7.63 0.56 -16.68
N GLU A 157 -8.12 1.78 -16.50
CA GLU A 157 -8.71 2.56 -17.58
C GLU A 157 -7.71 2.81 -18.72
N GLY A 158 -8.16 2.56 -19.96
CA GLY A 158 -7.36 2.74 -21.18
C GLY A 158 -6.24 1.71 -21.39
N LEU A 159 -6.18 0.62 -20.62
CA LEU A 159 -5.19 -0.46 -20.81
C LEU A 159 -5.69 -1.60 -21.70
N GLY A 160 -6.96 -1.56 -22.15
CA GLY A 160 -7.57 -2.65 -22.93
C GLY A 160 -8.19 -3.73 -22.01
N GLU A 161 -8.49 -4.89 -22.62
CA GLU A 161 -9.05 -6.04 -21.92
C GLU A 161 -7.92 -6.99 -21.49
N PHE A 162 -7.93 -7.39 -20.23
CA PHE A 162 -6.99 -8.35 -19.64
C PHE A 162 -7.59 -8.96 -18.36
N ALA A 163 -7.05 -10.08 -17.92
CA ALA A 163 -7.52 -10.75 -16.71
C ALA A 163 -7.14 -9.95 -15.44
N GLU A 164 -7.96 -10.04 -14.39
CA GLU A 164 -7.77 -9.25 -13.17
C GLU A 164 -6.38 -9.42 -12.57
N GLN A 165 -5.88 -10.64 -12.46
CA GLN A 165 -4.59 -10.98 -11.90
C GLN A 165 -3.37 -10.50 -12.71
N GLU A 166 -3.57 -9.98 -13.93
CA GLU A 166 -2.49 -9.56 -14.82
C GLU A 166 -1.98 -8.14 -14.55
N TYR A 167 -2.71 -7.37 -13.75
CA TYR A 167 -2.34 -5.99 -13.43
C TYR A 167 -2.67 -5.66 -11.98
N SER A 168 -1.65 -5.36 -11.19
CA SER A 168 -1.80 -5.02 -9.78
C SER A 168 -0.79 -3.95 -9.35
N VAL A 169 -1.06 -3.30 -8.21
CA VAL A 169 -0.12 -2.36 -7.61
C VAL A 169 0.24 -2.83 -6.21
N THR A 170 1.50 -3.17 -6.02
CA THR A 170 2.03 -3.67 -4.74
C THR A 170 2.93 -2.67 -4.03
N SER A 171 3.48 -1.71 -4.77
CA SER A 171 4.42 -0.72 -4.22
C SER A 171 3.71 0.57 -3.82
N PRO A 172 4.16 1.25 -2.76
CA PRO A 172 3.63 2.56 -2.42
C PRO A 172 3.87 3.54 -3.59
N PRO A 173 2.89 4.39 -3.94
CA PRO A 173 3.07 5.39 -4.96
C PRO A 173 4.06 6.47 -4.51
N ALA A 174 4.77 7.10 -5.44
CA ALA A 174 5.59 8.26 -5.13
C ALA A 174 4.72 9.52 -5.07
N ILE A 175 5.02 10.40 -4.12
CA ILE A 175 4.38 11.72 -4.00
C ILE A 175 5.37 12.79 -4.43
N LEU A 176 4.96 13.64 -5.37
CA LEU A 176 5.73 14.79 -5.85
C LEU A 176 4.82 16.03 -5.92
N GLY A 177 4.93 16.91 -4.94
CA GLY A 177 3.98 18.02 -4.76
C GLY A 177 2.55 17.49 -4.67
N ASP A 178 1.67 17.96 -5.53
CA ASP A 178 0.27 17.52 -5.59
C ASP A 178 0.04 16.36 -6.60
N ARG A 179 1.08 15.58 -6.89
CA ARG A 179 0.99 14.44 -7.81
C ARG A 179 1.28 13.13 -7.10
N ILE A 180 0.40 12.15 -7.35
CA ILE A 180 0.59 10.75 -7.01
C ILE A 180 1.10 10.05 -8.26
N ILE A 181 2.30 9.49 -8.21
CA ILE A 181 2.94 8.80 -9.34
C ILE A 181 3.00 7.31 -9.02
N THR A 182 2.45 6.49 -9.90
CA THR A 182 2.42 5.04 -9.72
C THR A 182 2.73 4.31 -11.02
N GLY A 183 3.45 3.21 -10.90
CA GLY A 183 3.51 2.15 -11.89
C GLY A 183 2.66 0.96 -11.43
N ALA A 184 2.81 -0.17 -12.10
CA ALA A 184 2.11 -1.39 -11.77
C ALA A 184 3.02 -2.61 -11.91
N MET A 185 2.64 -3.68 -11.27
CA MET A 185 3.10 -5.01 -11.60
C MET A 185 2.23 -5.53 -12.74
N VAL A 186 2.86 -5.91 -13.83
CA VAL A 186 2.22 -6.63 -14.93
C VAL A 186 2.71 -8.07 -14.85
N LEU A 187 1.79 -9.03 -14.79
CA LEU A 187 2.14 -10.45 -14.76
C LEU A 187 2.77 -10.83 -16.08
N ASP A 188 3.99 -11.33 -16.06
CA ASP A 188 4.73 -11.77 -17.25
C ASP A 188 4.61 -13.29 -17.49
N ARG A 189 5.03 -13.74 -18.68
CA ARG A 189 5.13 -15.15 -19.09
C ARG A 189 3.82 -15.92 -19.25
N THR A 190 2.69 -15.23 -19.36
CA THR A 190 1.39 -15.88 -19.60
C THR A 190 1.04 -15.91 -21.09
N HIS A 191 1.09 -14.77 -21.76
CA HIS A 191 0.81 -14.60 -23.19
C HIS A 191 1.40 -13.27 -23.73
N ASN A 192 1.23 -13.00 -25.04
CA ASN A 192 1.84 -11.83 -25.70
C ASN A 192 0.97 -10.55 -25.65
N HIS A 193 -0.22 -10.61 -25.10
CA HIS A 193 -1.18 -9.50 -25.05
C HIS A 193 -1.39 -8.98 -23.62
N MET A 194 -0.28 -8.77 -22.91
CA MET A 194 -0.28 -8.26 -21.56
C MET A 194 -0.68 -6.77 -21.52
N PRO A 195 -1.31 -6.31 -20.43
CA PRO A 195 -1.57 -4.88 -20.26
C PRO A 195 -0.27 -4.07 -20.23
N SER A 196 -0.36 -2.81 -20.67
CA SER A 196 0.82 -1.92 -20.68
C SER A 196 1.28 -1.57 -19.26
N GLY A 197 2.56 -1.70 -18.98
CA GLY A 197 3.21 -1.29 -17.73
C GLY A 197 3.45 0.22 -17.62
N VAL A 198 2.50 1.06 -17.99
CA VAL A 198 2.64 2.51 -17.98
C VAL A 198 2.82 3.07 -16.58
N VAL A 199 3.64 4.12 -16.45
CA VAL A 199 3.70 4.96 -15.25
C VAL A 199 2.72 6.12 -15.45
N ARG A 200 1.90 6.38 -14.44
CA ARG A 200 0.86 7.41 -14.46
C ARG A 200 0.99 8.37 -13.29
N ALA A 201 0.55 9.60 -13.52
CA ALA A 201 0.48 10.63 -12.50
C ALA A 201 -0.96 11.13 -12.36
N TYR A 202 -1.43 11.21 -11.12
CA TYR A 202 -2.77 11.69 -10.76
C TYR A 202 -2.66 12.93 -9.88
N ASN A 203 -3.64 13.82 -9.94
CA ASN A 203 -3.76 14.86 -8.94
C ASN A 203 -4.18 14.21 -7.62
N VAL A 204 -3.60 14.66 -6.53
CA VAL A 204 -3.92 14.13 -5.19
C VAL A 204 -5.30 14.57 -4.68
N ARG A 205 -5.92 15.56 -5.35
CA ARG A 205 -7.27 16.09 -5.10
C ARG A 205 -8.14 15.88 -6.32
#